data_60ff50286dd095c558328116885dedc0
#
_entry.id   60ff50286dd095c558328116885dedc0
#
_cell.length_a   1.000
_cell.length_b   1.000
_cell.length_c   1.000
_cell.angle_alpha   90.00
_cell.angle_beta   90.00
_cell.angle_gamma   90.00
#
_symmetry.space_group_name_H-M   'P 1'
#
loop_
_entity.id
_entity.type
_entity.pdbx_description
1 polymer ?
#
loop_
_entity_poly.entity_id
_entity_poly.type
_entity_poly.pdbx_seq_one_letter_code
_entity_poly.pdbx_strand_id
1 'polypeptide(L)'
;MVFVDYEYWFYSYKNKYNLRPDTAAWRAELEKQFDIEDIMIFADFSSPGIGEELAKLRNITNTIIETGTATQYRKKDMTDFVMLDYIYQNVTSRNDVGTYIIFTGDGHFQSVVKYLVQKRHKKVVVYGVTDTFSKRLQGVASDIRLLPDEEELNNSYMRMIVSNLAHVETKANIIPTFWGTIEAVSKRNNVPDDRVKATLLRMMANGYVFQKDFSINSSKQVRIVAADWKKIKAA
;
A
#
# COMPACT_ATOMS: atom_id res chain seq x y z
N MET A 1 -6.43 4.29 20.41
CA MET A 1 -7.23 4.99 19.35
C MET A 1 -6.45 5.02 18.06
N VAL A 2 -7.11 4.78 16.91
CA VAL A 2 -6.48 4.75 15.59
C VAL A 2 -7.17 5.76 14.67
N PHE A 3 -6.37 6.56 13.95
CA PHE A 3 -6.83 7.59 13.00
C PHE A 3 -6.18 7.33 11.66
N VAL A 4 -6.97 7.17 10.60
CA VAL A 4 -6.49 6.75 9.28
C VAL A 4 -6.88 7.77 8.21
N ASP A 5 -5.90 8.45 7.66
CA ASP A 5 -6.02 9.19 6.41
C ASP A 5 -6.02 8.16 5.26
N TYR A 6 -7.23 7.71 4.90
CA TYR A 6 -7.36 6.65 3.91
C TYR A 6 -7.06 7.13 2.49
N GLU A 7 -7.27 8.41 2.20
CA GLU A 7 -6.91 8.98 0.90
C GLU A 7 -5.40 8.92 0.67
N TYR A 8 -4.63 9.37 1.67
CA TYR A 8 -3.18 9.28 1.61
C TYR A 8 -2.72 7.82 1.39
N TRP A 9 -3.23 6.87 2.17
CA TRP A 9 -2.86 5.46 2.06
C TRP A 9 -3.21 4.91 0.68
N PHE A 10 -4.47 5.07 0.26
CA PHE A 10 -4.98 4.54 -1.01
C PHE A 10 -4.21 5.10 -2.22
N TYR A 11 -4.05 6.42 -2.30
CA TYR A 11 -3.39 7.02 -3.45
C TYR A 11 -1.88 6.78 -3.45
N SER A 12 -1.23 6.76 -2.30
CA SER A 12 0.20 6.43 -2.20
C SER A 12 0.47 5.00 -2.66
N TYR A 13 -0.34 4.03 -2.22
CA TYR A 13 -0.24 2.64 -2.67
C TYR A 13 -0.50 2.50 -4.17
N LYS A 14 -1.58 3.08 -4.65
CA LYS A 14 -1.95 3.03 -6.06
C LYS A 14 -0.88 3.64 -6.97
N ASN A 15 -0.42 4.84 -6.62
CA ASN A 15 0.46 5.61 -7.50
C ASN A 15 1.92 5.14 -7.46
N LYS A 16 2.41 4.65 -6.31
CA LYS A 16 3.80 4.22 -6.15
C LYS A 16 4.02 2.74 -6.43
N TYR A 17 3.06 1.91 -6.08
CA TYR A 17 3.26 0.45 -6.07
C TYR A 17 2.20 -0.31 -6.89
N ASN A 18 1.21 0.39 -7.44
CA ASN A 18 0.03 -0.22 -8.08
C ASN A 18 -0.64 -1.26 -7.16
N LEU A 19 -0.70 -0.93 -5.87
CA LEU A 19 -1.33 -1.72 -4.82
C LEU A 19 -2.65 -1.09 -4.36
N ARG A 20 -3.44 -1.88 -3.65
CA ARG A 20 -4.56 -1.41 -2.82
C ARG A 20 -4.28 -1.77 -1.37
N PRO A 21 -4.65 -0.92 -0.39
CA PRO A 21 -4.52 -1.25 1.02
C PRO A 21 -5.25 -2.53 1.39
N ASP A 22 -4.57 -3.46 2.08
CA ASP A 22 -5.20 -4.58 2.76
C ASP A 22 -5.51 -4.17 4.20
N THR A 23 -6.63 -3.49 4.36
CA THR A 23 -7.04 -2.92 5.64
C THR A 23 -7.40 -4.00 6.67
N ALA A 24 -7.86 -5.18 6.21
CA ALA A 24 -8.19 -6.28 7.09
C ALA A 24 -6.93 -6.93 7.68
N ALA A 25 -5.92 -7.20 6.84
CA ALA A 25 -4.62 -7.71 7.30
C ALA A 25 -3.92 -6.71 8.23
N TRP A 26 -3.95 -5.43 7.88
CA TRP A 26 -3.38 -4.39 8.74
C TRP A 26 -4.07 -4.29 10.10
N ARG A 27 -5.42 -4.33 10.16
CA ARG A 27 -6.16 -4.38 11.41
C ARG A 27 -5.76 -5.59 12.25
N ALA A 28 -5.73 -6.78 11.66
CA ALA A 28 -5.33 -8.00 12.35
C ALA A 28 -3.91 -7.92 12.93
N GLU A 29 -2.99 -7.22 12.24
CA GLU A 29 -1.63 -6.99 12.75
C GLU A 29 -1.60 -5.97 13.90
N LEU A 30 -2.42 -4.93 13.85
CA LEU A 30 -2.57 -3.99 14.95
C LEU A 30 -3.10 -4.65 16.21
N GLU A 31 -4.14 -5.50 16.10
CA GLU A 31 -4.80 -6.19 17.21
C GLU A 31 -3.87 -7.18 17.93
N LYS A 32 -2.82 -7.67 17.26
CA LYS A 32 -1.78 -8.49 17.92
C LYS A 32 -0.90 -7.68 18.88
N GLN A 33 -0.79 -6.37 18.67
CA GLN A 33 0.20 -5.52 19.35
C GLN A 33 -0.43 -4.48 20.28
N PHE A 34 -1.68 -4.13 20.02
CA PHE A 34 -2.39 -3.05 20.71
C PHE A 34 -3.81 -3.49 21.05
N ASP A 35 -4.29 -3.06 22.19
CA ASP A 35 -5.71 -3.08 22.52
C ASP A 35 -6.40 -1.93 21.78
N ILE A 36 -7.10 -2.24 20.72
CA ILE A 36 -7.72 -1.27 19.79
C ILE A 36 -9.14 -0.98 20.26
N GLU A 37 -9.36 0.22 20.76
CA GLU A 37 -10.69 0.66 21.15
C GLU A 37 -11.56 1.09 19.96
N ASP A 38 -11.02 1.91 19.06
CA ASP A 38 -11.70 2.32 17.83
C ASP A 38 -10.72 2.65 16.72
N ILE A 39 -11.16 2.47 15.48
CA ILE A 39 -10.45 2.84 14.25
C ILE A 39 -11.33 3.84 13.51
N MET A 40 -10.88 5.08 13.40
CA MET A 40 -11.55 6.16 12.68
C MET A 40 -10.92 6.33 11.31
N ILE A 41 -11.72 6.19 10.25
CA ILE A 41 -11.26 6.31 8.86
C ILE A 41 -11.81 7.59 8.24
N PHE A 42 -10.91 8.38 7.67
CA PHE A 42 -11.21 9.67 7.07
C PHE A 42 -10.94 9.62 5.57
N ALA A 43 -11.95 9.98 4.75
CA ALA A 43 -11.78 10.09 3.30
C ALA A 43 -12.97 10.83 2.63
N ASP A 44 -12.72 11.38 1.45
CA ASP A 44 -13.78 11.80 0.51
C ASP A 44 -14.19 10.59 -0.35
N PHE A 45 -15.27 9.91 0.07
CA PHE A 45 -15.79 8.73 -0.64
C PHE A 45 -16.53 9.08 -1.94
N SER A 46 -16.73 10.35 -2.24
CA SER A 46 -17.23 10.79 -3.55
C SER A 46 -16.15 10.65 -4.64
N SER A 47 -14.89 10.49 -4.25
CA SER A 47 -13.77 10.34 -5.17
C SER A 47 -13.77 8.96 -5.83
N PRO A 48 -13.57 8.87 -7.17
CA PRO A 48 -13.51 7.59 -7.89
C PRO A 48 -12.45 6.66 -7.33
N GLY A 49 -12.82 5.40 -7.12
CA GLY A 49 -11.94 4.35 -6.59
C GLY A 49 -11.94 4.26 -5.06
N ILE A 50 -12.00 5.36 -4.31
CA ILE A 50 -12.13 5.33 -2.85
C ILE A 50 -13.54 4.90 -2.45
N GLY A 51 -14.57 5.39 -3.14
CA GLY A 51 -15.95 4.98 -2.90
C GLY A 51 -16.19 3.48 -3.01
N GLU A 52 -15.46 2.80 -3.91
CA GLU A 52 -15.49 1.33 -4.06
C GLU A 52 -14.96 0.59 -2.82
N GLU A 53 -14.10 1.22 -2.04
CA GLU A 53 -13.49 0.62 -0.85
C GLU A 53 -14.39 0.69 0.39
N LEU A 54 -15.44 1.51 0.38
CA LEU A 54 -16.31 1.78 1.54
C LEU A 54 -16.87 0.49 2.17
N ALA A 55 -17.31 -0.46 1.34
CA ALA A 55 -17.84 -1.74 1.83
C ALA A 55 -16.78 -2.56 2.58
N LYS A 56 -15.52 -2.54 2.12
CA LYS A 56 -14.41 -3.22 2.79
C LYS A 56 -14.04 -2.52 4.10
N LEU A 57 -14.05 -1.19 4.11
CA LEU A 57 -13.74 -0.40 5.31
C LEU A 57 -14.77 -0.61 6.42
N ARG A 58 -16.05 -0.78 6.07
CA ARG A 58 -17.12 -1.11 7.02
C ARG A 58 -16.95 -2.48 7.70
N ASN A 59 -16.16 -3.40 7.11
CA ASN A 59 -15.82 -4.67 7.75
C ASN A 59 -14.79 -4.52 8.87
N ILE A 60 -14.06 -3.42 8.90
CA ILE A 60 -13.01 -3.18 9.91
C ILE A 60 -13.43 -2.15 10.97
N THR A 61 -14.34 -1.23 10.65
CA THR A 61 -14.86 -0.25 11.60
C THR A 61 -16.21 0.30 11.17
N ASN A 62 -16.99 0.75 12.16
CA ASN A 62 -18.21 1.52 11.93
C ASN A 62 -17.95 3.05 11.94
N THR A 63 -16.76 3.48 12.39
CA THR A 63 -16.42 4.89 12.53
C THR A 63 -15.73 5.40 11.26
N ILE A 64 -16.55 5.69 10.26
CA ILE A 64 -16.11 6.23 8.96
C ILE A 64 -16.58 7.67 8.84
N ILE A 65 -15.65 8.58 8.67
CA ILE A 65 -15.87 10.03 8.60
C ILE A 65 -15.72 10.47 7.15
N GLU A 66 -16.86 10.84 6.53
CA GLU A 66 -16.90 11.42 5.20
C GLU A 66 -16.40 12.86 5.26
N THR A 67 -15.37 13.18 4.47
CA THR A 67 -14.74 14.50 4.44
C THR A 67 -15.03 15.28 3.16
N GLY A 68 -15.79 14.67 2.23
CA GLY A 68 -16.21 15.30 0.98
C GLY A 68 -17.12 16.50 1.22
N THR A 69 -16.87 17.60 0.50
CA THR A 69 -17.75 18.78 0.51
C THR A 69 -18.51 18.89 -0.80
N ALA A 70 -19.79 19.27 -0.73
CA ALA A 70 -20.66 19.46 -1.91
C ALA A 70 -20.17 20.58 -2.87
N THR A 71 -19.21 21.39 -2.47
CA THR A 71 -18.68 22.51 -3.26
C THR A 71 -17.33 22.16 -3.89
N GLN A 72 -17.29 22.16 -5.22
CA GLN A 72 -16.12 21.80 -6.05
C GLN A 72 -14.87 22.66 -5.84
N TYR A 73 -14.94 23.77 -5.11
CA TYR A 73 -13.89 24.80 -5.08
C TYR A 73 -12.84 24.65 -3.96
N ARG A 74 -12.97 23.70 -3.00
CA ARG A 74 -11.98 23.52 -1.92
C ARG A 74 -11.79 22.04 -1.54
N LYS A 75 -11.38 21.21 -2.50
CA LYS A 75 -11.16 19.77 -2.27
C LYS A 75 -9.78 19.41 -1.68
N LYS A 76 -8.83 20.34 -1.61
CA LYS A 76 -7.53 20.07 -1.00
C LYS A 76 -7.56 20.30 0.50
N ASP A 77 -7.01 19.39 1.24
CA ASP A 77 -6.71 19.45 2.67
C ASP A 77 -7.89 19.38 3.66
N MET A 78 -9.15 19.16 3.19
CA MET A 78 -10.29 19.06 4.13
C MET A 78 -10.19 17.82 5.01
N THR A 79 -9.76 16.70 4.46
CA THR A 79 -9.56 15.44 5.21
C THR A 79 -8.57 15.62 6.35
N ASP A 80 -7.45 16.30 6.09
CA ASP A 80 -6.43 16.59 7.12
C ASP A 80 -6.99 17.44 8.25
N PHE A 81 -7.72 18.52 7.93
CA PHE A 81 -8.31 19.40 8.94
C PHE A 81 -9.34 18.68 9.80
N VAL A 82 -10.22 17.89 9.18
CA VAL A 82 -11.23 17.11 9.91
C VAL A 82 -10.54 16.09 10.83
N MET A 83 -9.55 15.37 10.31
CA MET A 83 -8.81 14.38 11.10
C MET A 83 -8.05 15.02 12.25
N LEU A 84 -7.40 16.17 12.03
CA LEU A 84 -6.73 16.93 13.10
C LEU A 84 -7.72 17.34 14.21
N ASP A 85 -8.90 17.83 13.86
CA ASP A 85 -9.94 18.22 14.80
C ASP A 85 -10.39 17.02 15.66
N TYR A 86 -10.65 15.87 15.05
CA TYR A 86 -10.98 14.63 15.76
C TYR A 86 -9.87 14.17 16.70
N ILE A 87 -8.59 14.26 16.30
CA ILE A 87 -7.47 13.92 17.16
C ILE A 87 -7.42 14.85 18.38
N TYR A 88 -7.57 16.18 18.19
CA TYR A 88 -7.55 17.14 19.28
C TYR A 88 -8.75 16.98 20.24
N GLN A 89 -9.95 16.75 19.71
CA GLN A 89 -11.13 16.47 20.52
C GLN A 89 -10.95 15.19 21.35
N ASN A 90 -10.45 14.12 20.73
CA ASN A 90 -10.23 12.84 21.39
C ASN A 90 -9.23 12.99 22.55
N VAL A 91 -8.05 13.56 22.29
CA VAL A 91 -7.01 13.67 23.34
C VAL A 91 -7.40 14.63 24.46
N THR A 92 -8.33 15.55 24.21
CA THR A 92 -8.83 16.49 25.24
C THR A 92 -9.89 15.84 26.11
N SER A 93 -10.76 15.02 25.54
CA SER A 93 -11.86 14.35 26.24
C SER A 93 -11.46 13.00 26.86
N ARG A 94 -10.41 12.33 26.33
CA ARG A 94 -10.01 10.96 26.70
C ARG A 94 -8.61 10.94 27.32
N ASN A 95 -8.55 11.03 28.64
CA ASN A 95 -7.29 10.92 29.38
C ASN A 95 -6.80 9.46 29.54
N ASP A 96 -7.70 8.51 29.44
CA ASP A 96 -7.50 7.06 29.57
C ASP A 96 -6.75 6.43 28.38
N VAL A 97 -6.83 7.04 27.20
CA VAL A 97 -6.12 6.57 26.00
C VAL A 97 -4.62 6.82 26.15
N GLY A 98 -3.82 5.76 26.22
CA GLY A 98 -2.35 5.84 26.36
C GLY A 98 -1.62 5.90 25.03
N THR A 99 -2.18 5.29 23.96
CA THR A 99 -1.53 5.16 22.66
C THR A 99 -2.42 5.67 21.53
N TYR A 100 -1.84 6.50 20.68
CA TYR A 100 -2.43 7.00 19.44
C TYR A 100 -1.71 6.40 18.24
N ILE A 101 -2.45 5.81 17.32
CA ILE A 101 -1.94 5.28 16.06
C ILE A 101 -2.48 6.18 14.96
N ILE A 102 -1.60 6.77 14.16
CA ILE A 102 -1.97 7.72 13.11
C ILE A 102 -1.40 7.21 11.79
N PHE A 103 -2.28 6.90 10.84
CA PHE A 103 -1.87 6.54 9.49
C PHE A 103 -1.93 7.78 8.61
N THR A 104 -0.80 8.38 8.34
CA THR A 104 -0.61 9.51 7.41
C THR A 104 0.87 9.69 7.09
N GLY A 105 1.18 10.25 5.93
CA GLY A 105 2.55 10.66 5.59
C GLY A 105 2.72 12.17 5.49
N ASP A 106 1.64 12.93 5.74
CA ASP A 106 1.70 14.37 5.57
C ASP A 106 2.39 15.07 6.75
N GLY A 107 3.35 15.91 6.40
CA GLY A 107 4.08 16.72 7.37
C GLY A 107 3.23 17.74 8.15
N HIS A 108 2.00 18.02 7.74
CA HIS A 108 1.06 18.87 8.47
C HIS A 108 0.67 18.29 9.83
N PHE A 109 0.70 16.97 9.96
CA PHE A 109 0.44 16.29 11.23
C PHE A 109 1.58 16.40 12.26
N GLN A 110 2.74 16.97 11.90
CA GLN A 110 3.87 17.14 12.85
C GLN A 110 3.46 17.84 14.13
N SER A 111 2.64 18.89 14.04
CA SER A 111 2.26 19.70 15.20
C SER A 111 1.41 18.91 16.20
N VAL A 112 0.43 18.15 15.73
CA VAL A 112 -0.43 17.33 16.61
C VAL A 112 0.34 16.15 17.19
N VAL A 113 1.20 15.46 16.40
CA VAL A 113 2.06 14.38 16.88
C VAL A 113 2.98 14.89 18.00
N LYS A 114 3.64 16.03 17.78
CA LYS A 114 4.48 16.68 18.81
C LYS A 114 3.68 17.06 20.07
N TYR A 115 2.48 17.59 19.90
CA TYR A 115 1.58 17.92 21.01
C TYR A 115 1.21 16.66 21.83
N LEU A 116 0.81 15.59 21.17
CA LEU A 116 0.47 14.31 21.82
C LEU A 116 1.65 13.76 22.62
N VAL A 117 2.84 13.71 22.02
CA VAL A 117 4.04 13.14 22.67
C VAL A 117 4.55 14.05 23.78
N GLN A 118 4.76 15.34 23.50
CA GLN A 118 5.48 16.23 24.41
C GLN A 118 4.59 16.89 25.46
N LYS A 119 3.32 17.18 25.15
CA LYS A 119 2.41 17.88 26.07
C LYS A 119 1.41 16.96 26.75
N ARG A 120 0.97 15.93 26.04
CA ARG A 120 -0.01 14.98 26.57
C ARG A 120 0.63 13.67 27.05
N HIS A 121 1.94 13.49 26.86
CA HIS A 121 2.73 12.30 27.25
C HIS A 121 2.13 10.99 26.76
N LYS A 122 1.56 11.02 25.52
CA LYS A 122 0.98 9.86 24.86
C LYS A 122 2.03 9.17 23.99
N LYS A 123 1.93 7.84 23.88
CA LYS A 123 2.67 7.10 22.86
C LYS A 123 2.01 7.34 21.51
N VAL A 124 2.77 7.76 20.50
CA VAL A 124 2.27 7.97 19.13
C VAL A 124 3.03 7.09 18.16
N VAL A 125 2.33 6.16 17.52
CA VAL A 125 2.84 5.34 16.42
C VAL A 125 2.31 5.90 15.12
N VAL A 126 3.20 6.30 14.21
CA VAL A 126 2.80 6.82 12.91
C VAL A 126 3.06 5.75 11.86
N TYR A 127 2.00 5.34 11.18
CA TYR A 127 2.08 4.56 9.95
C TYR A 127 2.14 5.49 8.76
N GLY A 128 2.93 5.13 7.76
CA GLY A 128 3.02 5.86 6.51
C GLY A 128 3.37 4.94 5.36
N VAL A 129 3.40 5.51 4.16
CA VAL A 129 3.77 4.78 2.95
C VAL A 129 5.20 5.13 2.57
N THR A 130 6.03 4.11 2.36
CA THR A 130 7.42 4.26 1.91
C THR A 130 7.48 5.16 0.67
N ASP A 131 8.51 5.99 0.56
CA ASP A 131 8.74 6.96 -0.52
C ASP A 131 7.77 8.16 -0.58
N THR A 132 6.71 8.18 0.23
CA THR A 132 5.79 9.33 0.32
C THR A 132 5.71 9.92 1.73
N PHE A 133 6.44 9.32 2.67
CA PHE A 133 6.43 9.72 4.08
C PHE A 133 7.26 10.96 4.36
N SER A 134 6.67 11.94 5.04
CA SER A 134 7.35 13.19 5.37
C SER A 134 8.42 13.01 6.45
N LYS A 135 9.64 13.48 6.19
CA LYS A 135 10.73 13.50 7.18
C LYS A 135 10.40 14.31 8.44
N ARG A 136 9.46 15.26 8.36
CA ARG A 136 9.02 16.06 9.52
C ARG A 136 8.38 15.22 10.63
N LEU A 137 7.74 14.10 10.28
CA LEU A 137 7.12 13.19 11.24
C LEU A 137 8.17 12.31 11.95
N GLN A 138 9.30 12.03 11.29
CA GLN A 138 10.35 11.16 11.83
C GLN A 138 10.94 11.65 13.15
N GLY A 139 11.05 12.97 13.33
CA GLY A 139 11.66 13.55 14.54
C GLY A 139 10.70 13.75 15.71
N VAL A 140 9.41 13.43 15.58
CA VAL A 140 8.39 13.76 16.59
C VAL A 140 7.56 12.58 17.05
N ALA A 141 7.41 11.53 16.26
CA ALA A 141 6.68 10.31 16.61
C ALA A 141 7.46 9.45 17.62
N SER A 142 6.75 8.67 18.44
CA SER A 142 7.36 7.68 19.33
C SER A 142 7.85 6.45 18.58
N ASP A 143 7.16 6.07 17.51
CA ASP A 143 7.50 4.94 16.62
C ASP A 143 6.98 5.22 15.21
N ILE A 144 7.66 4.69 14.20
CA ILE A 144 7.28 4.87 12.78
C ILE A 144 7.29 3.51 12.10
N ARG A 145 6.25 3.25 11.34
CA ARG A 145 6.08 2.03 10.58
C ARG A 145 5.71 2.35 9.15
N LEU A 146 6.54 1.92 8.23
CA LEU A 146 6.34 2.20 6.80
C LEU A 146 5.83 0.96 6.08
N LEU A 147 4.82 1.16 5.24
CA LEU A 147 4.20 0.16 4.39
C LEU A 147 4.32 0.60 2.91
N PRO A 148 4.21 -0.31 1.95
CA PRO A 148 4.24 -1.76 2.15
C PRO A 148 5.60 -2.23 2.66
N ASP A 149 5.63 -3.34 3.37
CA ASP A 149 6.90 -3.99 3.72
C ASP A 149 7.52 -4.71 2.51
N GLU A 150 8.76 -5.18 2.65
CA GLU A 150 9.46 -5.86 1.55
C GLU A 150 8.79 -7.17 1.14
N GLU A 151 8.09 -7.85 2.03
CA GLU A 151 7.36 -9.07 1.72
C GLU A 151 6.11 -8.77 0.90
N GLU A 152 5.31 -7.80 1.32
CA GLU A 152 4.13 -7.33 0.59
C GLU A 152 4.49 -6.83 -0.81
N LEU A 153 5.58 -6.04 -0.93
CA LEU A 153 6.12 -5.59 -2.21
C LEU A 153 6.49 -6.76 -3.11
N ASN A 154 7.25 -7.69 -2.58
CA ASN A 154 7.71 -8.84 -3.33
C ASN A 154 6.56 -9.70 -3.84
N ASN A 155 5.58 -9.95 -2.99
CA ASN A 155 4.37 -10.70 -3.34
C ASN A 155 3.57 -9.99 -4.43
N SER A 156 3.52 -8.65 -4.40
CA SER A 156 2.89 -7.86 -5.44
C SER A 156 3.60 -8.00 -6.78
N TYR A 157 4.92 -7.82 -6.81
CA TYR A 157 5.68 -7.98 -8.05
C TYR A 157 5.62 -9.41 -8.60
N MET A 158 5.61 -10.43 -7.73
CA MET A 158 5.37 -11.82 -8.16
C MET A 158 4.03 -11.97 -8.86
N ARG A 159 2.94 -11.44 -8.28
CA ARG A 159 1.60 -11.47 -8.90
C ARG A 159 1.57 -10.77 -10.26
N MET A 160 2.25 -9.62 -10.40
CA MET A 160 2.34 -8.90 -11.68
C MET A 160 3.07 -9.73 -12.75
N ILE A 161 4.19 -10.37 -12.39
CA ILE A 161 4.96 -11.24 -13.28
C ILE A 161 4.13 -12.46 -13.70
N VAL A 162 3.49 -13.12 -12.74
CA VAL A 162 2.61 -14.28 -12.99
C VAL A 162 1.46 -13.92 -13.93
N SER A 163 0.78 -12.80 -13.66
CA SER A 163 -0.29 -12.29 -14.52
C SER A 163 0.18 -12.00 -15.95
N ASN A 164 1.38 -11.42 -16.10
CA ASN A 164 1.97 -11.17 -17.41
C ASN A 164 2.29 -12.47 -18.15
N LEU A 165 2.94 -13.44 -17.50
CA LEU A 165 3.26 -14.73 -18.11
C LEU A 165 2.00 -15.49 -18.52
N ALA A 166 0.96 -15.52 -17.67
CA ALA A 166 -0.33 -16.12 -18.01
C ALA A 166 -0.97 -15.46 -19.22
N HIS A 167 -0.92 -14.12 -19.31
CA HIS A 167 -1.43 -13.39 -20.46
C HIS A 167 -0.65 -13.74 -21.74
N VAL A 168 0.67 -13.79 -21.68
CA VAL A 168 1.52 -14.07 -22.85
C VAL A 168 1.31 -15.48 -23.36
N GLU A 169 1.11 -16.48 -22.50
CA GLU A 169 0.81 -17.86 -22.93
C GLU A 169 -0.45 -17.98 -23.79
N THR A 170 -1.40 -17.05 -23.66
CA THR A 170 -2.60 -17.00 -24.51
C THR A 170 -2.38 -16.34 -25.88
N LYS A 171 -1.16 -15.81 -26.13
CA LYS A 171 -0.84 -15.03 -27.34
C LYS A 171 0.24 -15.71 -28.17
N ALA A 172 -0.13 -16.23 -29.34
CA ALA A 172 0.81 -16.92 -30.22
C ALA A 172 1.99 -16.07 -30.72
N ASN A 173 1.84 -14.75 -30.77
CA ASN A 173 2.80 -13.85 -31.39
C ASN A 173 3.72 -13.11 -30.37
N ILE A 174 3.64 -13.43 -29.07
CA ILE A 174 4.46 -12.77 -28.04
C ILE A 174 5.47 -13.77 -27.51
N ILE A 175 6.75 -13.38 -27.56
CA ILE A 175 7.87 -14.19 -27.06
C ILE A 175 8.33 -13.58 -25.73
N PRO A 176 8.09 -14.24 -24.58
CA PRO A 176 8.45 -13.70 -23.28
C PRO A 176 9.95 -13.90 -23.00
N THR A 177 10.79 -13.05 -23.56
CA THR A 177 12.21 -13.03 -23.19
C THR A 177 12.39 -12.43 -21.80
N PHE A 178 13.54 -12.65 -21.16
CA PHE A 178 13.83 -12.12 -19.82
C PHE A 178 13.62 -10.59 -19.75
N TRP A 179 14.26 -9.85 -20.62
CA TRP A 179 14.13 -8.40 -20.67
C TRP A 179 12.75 -7.92 -21.14
N GLY A 180 12.20 -8.61 -22.14
CA GLY A 180 10.84 -8.29 -22.60
C GLY A 180 9.77 -8.50 -21.54
N THR A 181 9.94 -9.49 -20.66
CA THR A 181 9.04 -9.70 -19.52
C THR A 181 9.17 -8.56 -18.50
N ILE A 182 10.41 -8.14 -18.17
CA ILE A 182 10.66 -7.02 -17.24
C ILE A 182 9.99 -5.75 -17.78
N GLU A 183 10.30 -5.38 -19.02
CA GLU A 183 9.76 -4.17 -19.64
C GLU A 183 8.22 -4.18 -19.73
N ALA A 184 7.64 -5.31 -20.12
CA ALA A 184 6.19 -5.45 -20.24
C ALA A 184 5.48 -5.32 -18.89
N VAL A 185 6.02 -5.96 -17.82
CA VAL A 185 5.47 -5.87 -16.48
C VAL A 185 5.61 -4.46 -15.93
N SER A 186 6.78 -3.86 -16.08
CA SER A 186 7.09 -2.52 -15.59
C SER A 186 6.20 -1.46 -16.24
N LYS A 187 6.11 -1.43 -17.56
CA LYS A 187 5.26 -0.48 -18.29
C LYS A 187 3.78 -0.66 -17.99
N ARG A 188 3.29 -1.92 -17.97
CA ARG A 188 1.87 -2.19 -17.73
C ARG A 188 1.42 -1.77 -16.32
N ASN A 189 2.27 -1.91 -15.33
CA ASN A 189 1.94 -1.68 -13.93
C ASN A 189 2.52 -0.36 -13.39
N ASN A 190 3.25 0.40 -14.22
CA ASN A 190 3.94 1.64 -13.84
C ASN A 190 4.83 1.46 -12.59
N VAL A 191 5.68 0.43 -12.62
CA VAL A 191 6.59 0.06 -11.53
C VAL A 191 8.04 0.01 -12.01
N PRO A 192 9.05 0.20 -11.13
CA PRO A 192 10.47 0.23 -11.52
C PRO A 192 10.97 -1.11 -12.09
N ASP A 193 11.74 -1.03 -13.18
CA ASP A 193 12.34 -2.21 -13.86
C ASP A 193 13.26 -3.01 -12.95
N ASP A 194 14.04 -2.35 -12.12
CA ASP A 194 14.99 -2.97 -11.19
C ASP A 194 14.29 -3.84 -10.14
N ARG A 195 13.14 -3.42 -9.65
CA ARG A 195 12.30 -4.19 -8.71
C ARG A 195 11.70 -5.42 -9.39
N VAL A 196 11.15 -5.26 -10.59
CA VAL A 196 10.63 -6.38 -11.39
C VAL A 196 11.74 -7.38 -11.71
N LYS A 197 12.93 -6.90 -12.11
CA LYS A 197 14.12 -7.73 -12.37
C LYS A 197 14.54 -8.52 -11.14
N ALA A 198 14.67 -7.87 -9.98
CA ALA A 198 15.07 -8.52 -8.74
C ALA A 198 14.07 -9.62 -8.35
N THR A 199 12.77 -9.35 -8.48
CA THR A 199 11.72 -10.33 -8.19
C THR A 199 11.75 -11.50 -9.19
N LEU A 200 11.89 -11.22 -10.49
CA LEU A 200 11.97 -12.28 -11.51
C LEU A 200 13.17 -13.21 -11.27
N LEU A 201 14.35 -12.65 -10.93
CA LEU A 201 15.53 -13.44 -10.58
C LEU A 201 15.29 -14.31 -9.35
N ARG A 202 14.63 -13.79 -8.32
CA ARG A 202 14.25 -14.55 -7.12
C ARG A 202 13.26 -15.67 -7.44
N MET A 203 12.26 -15.40 -8.30
CA MET A 203 11.34 -16.43 -8.77
C MET A 203 12.06 -17.55 -9.52
N MET A 204 13.10 -17.21 -10.29
CA MET A 204 13.95 -18.20 -10.97
C MET A 204 14.78 -19.01 -9.97
N ALA A 205 15.41 -18.37 -9.00
CA ALA A 205 16.17 -19.05 -7.94
C ALA A 205 15.32 -20.03 -7.13
N ASN A 206 14.06 -19.66 -6.90
CA ASN A 206 13.09 -20.51 -6.19
C ASN A 206 12.37 -21.51 -7.11
N GLY A 207 12.67 -21.53 -8.42
CA GLY A 207 12.08 -22.45 -9.37
C GLY A 207 10.60 -22.25 -9.68
N TYR A 208 10.03 -21.06 -9.41
CA TYR A 208 8.69 -20.68 -9.86
C TYR A 208 8.66 -20.34 -11.35
N VAL A 209 9.79 -19.88 -11.86
CA VAL A 209 10.00 -19.47 -13.24
C VAL A 209 11.33 -20.02 -13.70
N PHE A 210 11.45 -20.39 -14.96
CA PHE A 210 12.69 -20.89 -15.55
C PHE A 210 12.86 -20.37 -16.97
N GLN A 211 14.08 -20.45 -17.48
CA GLN A 211 14.36 -20.17 -18.89
C GLN A 211 14.41 -21.47 -19.68
N LYS A 212 13.86 -21.45 -20.90
CA LYS A 212 13.96 -22.54 -21.87
C LYS A 212 14.22 -21.99 -23.25
N ASP A 213 14.87 -22.80 -24.10
CA ASP A 213 15.07 -22.44 -25.50
C ASP A 213 13.77 -22.58 -26.29
N PHE A 214 13.54 -21.64 -27.18
CA PHE A 214 12.38 -21.57 -28.04
C PHE A 214 12.83 -21.29 -29.47
N SER A 215 12.43 -22.12 -30.42
CA SER A 215 12.73 -21.93 -31.84
C SER A 215 11.68 -21.07 -32.49
N ILE A 216 12.08 -19.90 -32.99
CA ILE A 216 11.20 -19.02 -33.77
C ILE A 216 11.03 -19.57 -35.18
N ASN A 217 12.13 -20.09 -35.75
CA ASN A 217 12.20 -20.76 -37.06
C ASN A 217 13.40 -21.72 -37.08
N SER A 218 13.66 -22.39 -38.20
CA SER A 218 14.76 -23.37 -38.32
C SER A 218 16.17 -22.81 -38.06
N SER A 219 16.35 -21.48 -38.07
CA SER A 219 17.66 -20.81 -37.94
C SER A 219 17.78 -19.91 -36.73
N LYS A 220 16.69 -19.62 -35.99
CA LYS A 220 16.70 -18.67 -34.87
C LYS A 220 16.09 -19.26 -33.60
N GLN A 221 16.94 -19.40 -32.58
CA GLN A 221 16.53 -19.77 -31.23
C GLN A 221 16.65 -18.56 -30.29
N VAL A 222 15.75 -18.46 -29.33
CA VAL A 222 15.76 -17.46 -28.27
C VAL A 222 15.45 -18.11 -26.94
N ARG A 223 16.00 -17.58 -25.86
CA ARG A 223 15.61 -17.97 -24.50
C ARG A 223 14.36 -17.25 -24.05
N ILE A 224 13.38 -18.03 -23.68
CA ILE A 224 12.11 -17.50 -23.14
C ILE A 224 11.99 -17.82 -21.65
N VAL A 225 11.21 -16.99 -20.97
CA VAL A 225 10.80 -17.19 -19.58
C VAL A 225 9.52 -18.01 -19.59
N ALA A 226 9.48 -19.06 -18.80
CA ALA A 226 8.30 -19.92 -18.60
C ALA A 226 7.99 -20.10 -17.12
N ALA A 227 6.72 -20.26 -16.79
CA ALA A 227 6.26 -20.45 -15.43
C ALA A 227 6.08 -21.93 -15.08
N ASP A 228 6.44 -22.32 -13.88
CA ASP A 228 5.99 -23.59 -13.28
C ASP A 228 4.63 -23.38 -12.61
N TRP A 229 3.56 -23.55 -13.40
CA TRP A 229 2.19 -23.35 -12.93
C TRP A 229 1.77 -24.27 -11.78
N LYS A 230 2.38 -25.47 -11.69
CA LYS A 230 2.08 -26.39 -10.57
C LYS A 230 2.60 -25.83 -9.27
N LYS A 231 3.83 -25.32 -9.30
CA LYS A 231 4.48 -24.75 -8.13
C LYS A 231 3.87 -23.41 -7.73
N ILE A 232 3.53 -22.57 -8.70
CA ILE A 232 2.88 -21.26 -8.45
C ILE A 232 1.48 -21.43 -7.81
N LYS A 233 0.72 -22.44 -8.22
CA LYS A 233 -0.61 -22.72 -7.63
C LYS A 233 -0.56 -23.34 -6.24
N ALA A 234 0.57 -23.90 -5.86
CA ALA A 234 0.77 -24.54 -4.56
C ALA A 234 1.38 -23.60 -3.50
N ALA A 235 1.81 -22.41 -3.92
CA ALA A 235 2.40 -21.38 -3.06
C ALA A 235 1.39 -20.29 -2.70
#